data_16d29979b2bfdef0ae99eaff73fb84fd
#
_entry.id   16d29979b2bfdef0ae99eaff73fb84fd
#
_cell.length_a   1.000
_cell.length_b   1.000
_cell.length_c   1.000
_cell.angle_alpha   90.00
_cell.angle_beta   90.00
_cell.angle_gamma   90.00
#
_symmetry.space_group_name_H-M   'P 1'
#
loop_
_entity.id
_entity.type
_entity.pdbx_description
1 polymer ?
#
loop_
_entity_poly.entity_id
_entity_poly.type
_entity_poly.pdbx_seq_one_letter_code
_entity_poly.pdbx_strand_id
1 'polypeptide(L)'
;LFLEFNNCEFSKQQQLRFDKLKEIRQKGCTHITLELLRFREKFCLEFSQNYREATKELQNKTEGKMIETRNLMNWVIPLAAFRTLKNVVNVPFSYEKLFESVVSFMLNQNEKCKRNNDIAQFWNILNYLKSDGLIYNDADYKVKSYSKMSFDKPKGSVEFKNLTPILLLRKSRIFMLYKKQGRSAGDVTIPEASLLYYLENSKGYLGTKRSVRFKQISANGLN
;
A
#
# COMPACT_ATOMS: atom_id res chain seq x y z
N LEU A 1 -3.82 6.87 -11.57
CA LEU A 1 -3.50 7.56 -10.31
C LEU A 1 -4.51 7.10 -9.27
N PHE A 2 -4.11 6.25 -8.32
CA PHE A 2 -4.98 5.91 -7.19
C PHE A 2 -4.71 6.91 -6.07
N LEU A 3 -5.64 7.83 -5.86
CA LEU A 3 -5.69 8.65 -4.67
C LEU A 3 -6.40 7.82 -3.59
N GLU A 4 -5.64 7.31 -2.63
CA GLU A 4 -6.22 6.71 -1.43
C GLU A 4 -6.65 7.83 -0.48
N PHE A 5 -7.95 7.95 -0.32
CA PHE A 5 -8.52 8.74 0.76
C PHE A 5 -8.60 7.85 2.00
N ASN A 6 -7.88 8.21 3.04
CA ASN A 6 -8.05 7.56 4.34
C ASN A 6 -9.48 7.82 4.82
N ASN A 7 -10.14 6.79 5.36
CA ASN A 7 -11.38 6.96 6.10
C ASN A 7 -11.08 7.81 7.34
N CYS A 8 -11.24 9.12 7.21
CA CYS A 8 -11.18 10.03 8.34
C CYS A 8 -12.59 10.25 8.86
N GLU A 9 -12.77 10.23 10.17
CA GLU A 9 -13.97 10.76 10.77
C GLU A 9 -14.04 12.26 10.50
N PHE A 10 -15.03 12.68 9.75
CA PHE A 10 -15.24 14.09 9.42
C PHE A 10 -15.91 14.82 10.57
N SER A 11 -15.37 15.97 10.94
CA SER A 11 -16.07 16.91 11.83
C SER A 11 -17.39 17.39 11.16
N LYS A 12 -18.37 17.83 11.96
CA LYS A 12 -19.62 18.39 11.40
C LYS A 12 -19.39 19.47 10.35
N GLN A 13 -18.37 20.30 10.55
CA GLN A 13 -18.03 21.38 9.64
C GLN A 13 -17.43 20.86 8.30
N GLN A 14 -16.64 19.79 8.36
CA GLN A 14 -16.13 19.13 7.16
C GLN A 14 -17.24 18.41 6.41
N GLN A 15 -18.20 17.80 7.12
CA GLN A 15 -19.36 17.17 6.52
C GLN A 15 -20.22 18.20 5.75
N LEU A 16 -20.53 19.36 6.35
CA LEU A 16 -21.25 20.44 5.69
C LEU A 16 -20.56 20.95 4.43
N ARG A 17 -19.23 21.08 4.48
CA ARG A 17 -18.44 21.46 3.28
C ARG A 17 -18.51 20.40 2.19
N PHE A 18 -18.49 19.14 2.57
CA PHE A 18 -18.58 18.02 1.63
C PHE A 18 -19.98 17.94 0.99
N ASP A 19 -21.04 18.16 1.76
CA ASP A 19 -22.41 18.20 1.24
C ASP A 19 -22.60 19.36 0.26
N LYS A 20 -22.04 20.54 0.58
CA LYS A 20 -22.01 21.67 -0.38
C LYS A 20 -21.25 21.34 -1.66
N LEU A 21 -20.15 20.59 -1.57
CA LEU A 21 -19.42 20.13 -2.75
C LEU A 21 -20.26 19.16 -3.59
N LYS A 22 -21.03 18.27 -2.97
CA LYS A 22 -21.97 17.38 -3.67
C LYS A 22 -23.06 18.17 -4.42
N GLU A 23 -23.64 19.20 -3.80
CA GLU A 23 -24.63 20.07 -4.45
C GLU A 23 -24.03 20.76 -5.69
N ILE A 24 -22.81 21.31 -5.59
CA ILE A 24 -22.11 21.92 -6.72
C ILE A 24 -21.90 20.89 -7.83
N ARG A 25 -21.47 19.66 -7.47
CA ARG A 25 -21.28 18.57 -8.44
C ARG A 25 -22.57 18.18 -9.14
N GLN A 26 -23.70 18.14 -8.44
CA GLN A 26 -25.02 17.84 -9.02
C GLN A 26 -25.48 18.91 -10.03
N LYS A 27 -25.12 20.17 -9.81
CA LYS A 27 -25.39 21.27 -10.77
C LYS A 27 -24.53 21.23 -12.04
N GLY A 28 -23.51 20.33 -12.04
CA GLY A 28 -22.57 20.15 -13.14
C GLY A 28 -21.35 21.08 -13.05
N CYS A 29 -20.19 20.52 -13.39
CA CYS A 29 -18.90 21.23 -13.36
C CYS A 29 -18.33 21.46 -14.77
N THR A 30 -19.12 21.32 -15.81
CA THR A 30 -18.69 21.45 -17.23
C THR A 30 -18.07 22.82 -17.51
N HIS A 31 -18.57 23.88 -16.88
CA HIS A 31 -18.01 25.23 -17.01
C HIS A 31 -16.54 25.31 -16.55
N ILE A 32 -16.13 24.54 -15.53
CA ILE A 32 -14.73 24.49 -15.09
C ILE A 32 -13.84 23.93 -16.19
N THR A 33 -14.30 22.87 -16.86
CA THR A 33 -13.57 22.27 -17.98
C THR A 33 -13.45 23.25 -19.14
N LEU A 34 -14.52 23.98 -19.47
CA LEU A 34 -14.51 24.99 -20.53
C LEU A 34 -13.54 26.14 -20.20
N GLU A 35 -13.55 26.62 -18.97
CA GLU A 35 -12.59 27.64 -18.53
C GLU A 35 -11.14 27.15 -18.62
N LEU A 36 -10.85 25.90 -18.20
CA LEU A 36 -9.51 25.32 -18.32
C LEU A 36 -9.07 25.18 -19.79
N LEU A 37 -9.98 24.86 -20.70
CA LEU A 37 -9.68 24.76 -22.14
C LEU A 37 -9.24 26.10 -22.76
N ARG A 38 -9.65 27.26 -22.22
CA ARG A 38 -9.16 28.58 -22.64
C ARG A 38 -7.65 28.74 -22.46
N PHE A 39 -7.05 28.00 -21.53
CA PHE A 39 -5.62 28.06 -21.25
C PHE A 39 -4.82 26.97 -21.97
N ARG A 40 -5.45 26.23 -22.92
CA ARG A 40 -4.82 25.12 -23.61
C ARG A 40 -3.51 25.49 -24.29
N GLU A 41 -3.49 26.61 -25.01
CA GLU A 41 -2.27 27.05 -25.72
C GLU A 41 -1.12 27.31 -24.75
N LYS A 42 -1.37 28.08 -23.70
CA LYS A 42 -0.39 28.31 -22.64
C LYS A 42 0.08 27.00 -22.00
N PHE A 43 -0.85 26.10 -21.73
CA PHE A 43 -0.53 24.80 -21.16
C PHE A 43 0.39 24.00 -22.08
N CYS A 44 0.11 23.94 -23.38
CA CYS A 44 0.94 23.24 -24.36
C CYS A 44 2.36 23.84 -24.46
N LEU A 45 2.48 25.16 -24.36
CA LEU A 45 3.77 25.85 -24.46
C LEU A 45 4.65 25.67 -23.20
N GLU A 46 4.07 25.79 -22.01
CA GLU A 46 4.84 25.90 -20.75
C GLU A 46 4.93 24.57 -19.98
N PHE A 47 4.00 23.62 -20.18
CA PHE A 47 3.92 22.41 -19.37
C PHE A 47 5.19 21.58 -19.41
N SER A 48 5.79 21.39 -20.58
CA SER A 48 7.00 20.56 -20.73
C SER A 48 8.19 21.10 -19.94
N GLN A 49 8.34 22.43 -19.87
CA GLN A 49 9.38 23.05 -19.08
C GLN A 49 9.07 22.92 -17.59
N ASN A 50 7.85 23.24 -17.16
CA ASN A 50 7.40 23.13 -15.79
C ASN A 50 7.48 21.67 -15.28
N TYR A 51 7.24 20.70 -16.16
CA TYR A 51 7.42 19.28 -15.84
C TYR A 51 8.87 18.92 -15.53
N ARG A 52 9.83 19.38 -16.35
CA ARG A 52 11.27 19.16 -16.11
C ARG A 52 11.74 19.82 -14.82
N GLU A 53 11.29 21.03 -14.54
CA GLU A 53 11.65 21.75 -13.31
C GLU A 53 11.07 21.07 -12.07
N ALA A 54 9.78 20.71 -12.08
CA ALA A 54 9.14 19.96 -11.00
C ALA A 54 9.78 18.59 -10.78
N THR A 55 10.23 17.92 -11.86
CA THR A 55 10.97 16.66 -11.77
C THR A 55 12.27 16.84 -11.00
N LYS A 56 13.07 17.84 -11.39
CA LYS A 56 14.35 18.13 -10.72
C LYS A 56 14.15 18.48 -9.25
N GLU A 57 13.17 19.32 -8.94
CA GLU A 57 12.88 19.69 -7.54
C GLU A 57 12.47 18.47 -6.71
N LEU A 58 11.61 17.62 -7.26
CA LEU A 58 11.13 16.44 -6.55
C LEU A 58 12.26 15.42 -6.35
N GLN A 59 13.14 15.23 -7.36
CA GLN A 59 14.33 14.39 -7.25
C GLN A 59 15.30 14.92 -6.19
N ASN A 60 15.63 16.23 -6.21
CA ASN A 60 16.51 16.83 -5.21
C ASN A 60 15.95 16.69 -3.79
N LYS A 61 14.63 16.88 -3.61
CA LYS A 61 13.98 16.76 -2.29
C LYS A 61 13.98 15.32 -1.77
N THR A 62 14.07 14.35 -2.66
CA THR A 62 14.03 12.92 -2.34
C THR A 62 15.37 12.22 -2.56
N GLU A 63 16.44 13.00 -2.69
CA GLU A 63 17.79 12.47 -2.83
C GLU A 63 18.14 11.47 -1.72
N GLY A 64 18.79 10.37 -2.11
CA GLY A 64 19.09 9.25 -1.20
C GLY A 64 17.93 8.31 -0.87
N LYS A 65 16.73 8.55 -1.39
CA LYS A 65 15.58 7.64 -1.24
C LYS A 65 15.34 6.85 -2.52
N MET A 66 15.18 5.55 -2.40
CA MET A 66 14.77 4.70 -3.53
C MET A 66 13.28 4.91 -3.81
N ILE A 67 12.98 5.61 -4.91
CA ILE A 67 11.61 5.86 -5.37
C ILE A 67 11.43 5.24 -6.74
N GLU A 68 10.34 4.50 -6.95
CA GLU A 68 10.01 3.96 -8.27
C GLU A 68 9.77 5.10 -9.26
N THR A 69 10.42 5.02 -10.44
CA THR A 69 10.34 6.05 -11.49
C THR A 69 8.90 6.36 -11.87
N ARG A 70 8.06 5.34 -11.98
CA ARG A 70 6.64 5.51 -12.31
C ARG A 70 5.88 6.30 -11.24
N ASN A 71 6.20 6.05 -9.96
CA ASN A 71 5.59 6.79 -8.86
C ASN A 71 6.00 8.26 -8.90
N LEU A 72 7.29 8.54 -9.07
CA LEU A 72 7.80 9.89 -9.22
C LEU A 72 7.12 10.63 -10.38
N MET A 73 7.09 10.04 -11.58
CA MET A 73 6.47 10.64 -12.77
C MET A 73 5.00 10.97 -12.56
N ASN A 74 4.24 10.09 -11.89
CA ASN A 74 2.82 10.32 -11.61
C ASN A 74 2.61 11.56 -10.71
N TRP A 75 3.51 11.81 -9.76
CA TRP A 75 3.39 12.93 -8.85
C TRP A 75 3.96 14.24 -9.39
N VAL A 76 4.84 14.17 -10.39
CA VAL A 76 5.34 15.37 -11.10
C VAL A 76 4.22 16.04 -11.90
N ILE A 77 3.28 15.26 -12.48
CA ILE A 77 2.20 15.80 -13.32
C ILE A 77 1.37 16.88 -12.61
N PRO A 78 0.80 16.65 -11.41
CA PRO A 78 0.02 17.68 -10.72
C PRO A 78 0.85 18.90 -10.33
N LEU A 79 2.13 18.75 -10.01
CA LEU A 79 3.04 19.85 -9.71
C LEU A 79 3.29 20.72 -10.94
N ALA A 80 3.58 20.09 -12.09
CA ALA A 80 3.78 20.79 -13.37
C ALA A 80 2.52 21.50 -13.82
N ALA A 81 1.36 20.84 -13.72
CA ALA A 81 0.06 21.44 -14.07
C ALA A 81 -0.24 22.67 -13.19
N PHE A 82 0.00 22.55 -11.89
CA PHE A 82 -0.18 23.69 -10.97
C PHE A 82 0.72 24.88 -11.34
N ARG A 83 2.01 24.62 -11.60
CA ARG A 83 2.95 25.68 -12.03
C ARG A 83 2.50 26.39 -13.29
N THR A 84 2.02 25.63 -14.27
CA THR A 84 1.53 26.18 -15.54
C THR A 84 0.29 27.06 -15.35
N LEU A 85 -0.60 26.67 -14.44
CA LEU A 85 -1.91 27.32 -14.27
C LEU A 85 -1.97 28.34 -13.13
N LYS A 86 -1.02 28.36 -12.19
CA LYS A 86 -1.07 29.20 -10.98
C LYS A 86 -1.25 30.69 -11.22
N ASN A 87 -0.81 31.18 -12.38
CA ASN A 87 -0.89 32.59 -12.74
C ASN A 87 -2.20 32.96 -13.47
N VAL A 88 -3.01 31.99 -13.85
CA VAL A 88 -4.24 32.18 -14.64
C VAL A 88 -5.48 31.61 -13.94
N VAL A 89 -5.27 30.70 -13.00
CA VAL A 89 -6.33 30.11 -12.18
C VAL A 89 -6.09 30.46 -10.72
N ASN A 90 -7.07 31.06 -10.07
CA ASN A 90 -7.00 31.33 -8.64
C ASN A 90 -7.22 30.04 -7.85
N VAL A 91 -6.14 29.48 -7.30
CA VAL A 91 -6.14 28.26 -6.48
C VAL A 91 -5.99 28.66 -5.02
N PRO A 92 -6.78 28.09 -4.07
CA PRO A 92 -6.81 28.52 -2.66
C PRO A 92 -5.62 28.02 -1.83
N PHE A 93 -4.55 27.55 -2.45
CA PHE A 93 -3.31 27.09 -1.78
C PHE A 93 -2.09 27.41 -2.62
N SER A 94 -0.91 27.48 -1.96
CA SER A 94 0.37 27.78 -2.62
C SER A 94 1.02 26.53 -3.21
N TYR A 95 1.96 26.75 -4.13
CA TYR A 95 2.76 25.66 -4.71
C TYR A 95 3.56 24.91 -3.66
N GLU A 96 4.12 25.60 -2.66
CA GLU A 96 4.91 25.03 -1.59
C GLU A 96 4.08 24.03 -0.76
N LYS A 97 2.83 24.38 -0.41
CA LYS A 97 1.91 23.48 0.30
C LYS A 97 1.55 22.25 -0.53
N LEU A 98 1.32 22.44 -1.83
CA LEU A 98 1.08 21.31 -2.74
C LEU A 98 2.32 20.43 -2.82
N PHE A 99 3.51 21.02 -2.97
CA PHE A 99 4.77 20.29 -3.08
C PHE A 99 5.07 19.45 -1.85
N GLU A 100 4.94 20.00 -0.65
CA GLU A 100 5.11 19.26 0.61
C GLU A 100 4.12 18.10 0.73
N SER A 101 2.86 18.33 0.38
CA SER A 101 1.84 17.28 0.36
C SER A 101 2.17 16.18 -0.64
N VAL A 102 2.61 16.54 -1.84
CA VAL A 102 3.03 15.58 -2.89
C VAL A 102 4.22 14.75 -2.42
N VAL A 103 5.23 15.36 -1.81
CA VAL A 103 6.39 14.62 -1.26
C VAL A 103 5.92 13.59 -0.23
N SER A 104 5.07 14.00 0.71
CA SER A 104 4.53 13.11 1.74
C SER A 104 3.72 11.95 1.13
N PHE A 105 2.79 12.24 0.22
CA PHE A 105 1.96 11.22 -0.41
C PHE A 105 2.78 10.26 -1.29
N MET A 106 3.73 10.78 -2.06
CA MET A 106 4.60 9.97 -2.91
C MET A 106 5.44 9.00 -2.09
N LEU A 107 6.04 9.45 -0.98
CA LEU A 107 6.82 8.59 -0.09
C LEU A 107 5.94 7.51 0.53
N ASN A 108 4.77 7.87 1.04
CA ASN A 108 3.81 6.91 1.60
C ASN A 108 3.36 5.88 0.57
N GLN A 109 3.09 6.31 -0.66
CA GLN A 109 2.70 5.41 -1.75
C GLN A 109 3.85 4.46 -2.13
N ASN A 110 5.08 4.97 -2.20
CA ASN A 110 6.26 4.16 -2.51
C ASN A 110 6.49 3.07 -1.45
N GLU A 111 6.36 3.41 -0.17
CA GLU A 111 6.43 2.44 0.93
C GLU A 111 5.32 1.37 0.83
N LYS A 112 4.09 1.77 0.50
CA LYS A 112 2.97 0.83 0.30
C LYS A 112 3.22 -0.11 -0.88
N CYS A 113 3.72 0.42 -2.02
CA CYS A 113 4.06 -0.40 -3.19
C CYS A 113 5.14 -1.42 -2.85
N LYS A 114 6.23 -0.97 -2.21
CA LYS A 114 7.31 -1.85 -1.77
C LYS A 114 6.81 -2.95 -0.84
N ARG A 115 6.05 -2.58 0.19
CA ARG A 115 5.45 -3.54 1.12
C ARG A 115 4.57 -4.56 0.43
N ASN A 116 3.73 -4.14 -0.52
CA ASN A 116 2.84 -5.03 -1.25
C ASN A 116 3.63 -6.01 -2.14
N ASN A 117 4.70 -5.54 -2.79
CA ASN A 117 5.58 -6.39 -3.58
C ASN A 117 6.28 -7.45 -2.72
N ASP A 118 6.82 -7.04 -1.56
CA ASP A 118 7.49 -7.94 -0.63
C ASP A 118 6.53 -9.02 -0.06
N ILE A 119 5.30 -8.63 0.26
CA ILE A 119 4.26 -9.58 0.70
C ILE A 119 3.86 -10.51 -0.44
N ALA A 120 3.70 -10.01 -1.66
CA ALA A 120 3.38 -10.84 -2.82
C ALA A 120 4.48 -11.88 -3.08
N GLN A 121 5.75 -11.47 -3.00
CA GLN A 121 6.89 -12.38 -3.13
C GLN A 121 6.88 -13.46 -2.03
N PHE A 122 6.63 -13.08 -0.79
CA PHE A 122 6.50 -14.04 0.30
C PHE A 122 5.43 -15.10 0.01
N TRP A 123 4.24 -14.70 -0.43
CA TRP A 123 3.16 -15.63 -0.76
C TRP A 123 3.48 -16.50 -1.98
N ASN A 124 4.17 -15.96 -2.98
CA ASN A 124 4.62 -16.73 -4.14
C ASN A 124 5.61 -17.83 -3.73
N ILE A 125 6.58 -17.50 -2.87
CA ILE A 125 7.52 -18.49 -2.34
C ILE A 125 6.80 -19.55 -1.50
N LEU A 126 5.82 -19.17 -0.67
CA LEU A 126 5.03 -20.13 0.09
C LEU A 126 4.23 -21.08 -0.80
N ASN A 127 3.62 -20.55 -1.84
CA ASN A 127 2.88 -21.36 -2.80
C ASN A 127 3.80 -22.35 -3.52
N TYR A 128 4.99 -21.92 -3.91
CA TYR A 128 6.01 -22.80 -4.47
C TYR A 128 6.40 -23.91 -3.48
N LEU A 129 6.76 -23.56 -2.23
CA LEU A 129 7.11 -24.52 -1.19
C LEU A 129 5.99 -25.55 -0.94
N LYS A 130 4.73 -25.11 -1.03
CA LYS A 130 3.57 -26.01 -0.93
C LYS A 130 3.45 -26.95 -2.11
N SER A 131 3.59 -26.42 -3.33
CA SER A 131 3.48 -27.22 -4.57
C SER A 131 4.59 -28.25 -4.67
N ASP A 132 5.78 -27.90 -4.21
CA ASP A 132 6.97 -28.76 -4.20
C ASP A 132 7.03 -29.73 -3.00
N GLY A 133 5.98 -29.74 -2.15
CA GLY A 133 5.89 -30.63 -1.00
C GLY A 133 6.90 -30.35 0.12
N LEU A 134 7.43 -29.14 0.20
CA LEU A 134 8.43 -28.73 1.19
C LEU A 134 7.81 -28.17 2.49
N ILE A 135 6.51 -27.87 2.45
CA ILE A 135 5.71 -27.51 3.65
C ILE A 135 4.48 -28.40 3.74
N TYR A 136 4.19 -28.83 4.97
CA TYR A 136 3.16 -29.82 5.25
C TYR A 136 2.03 -29.24 6.08
N ASN A 137 0.79 -29.64 5.71
CA ASN A 137 -0.37 -29.36 6.55
C ASN A 137 -0.19 -29.98 7.94
N ASP A 138 -0.72 -29.34 8.95
CA ASP A 138 -0.61 -29.68 10.38
C ASP A 138 0.80 -29.57 10.99
N ALA A 139 1.87 -29.49 10.21
CA ALA A 139 3.23 -29.36 10.71
C ALA A 139 3.81 -27.95 10.53
N ASP A 140 3.64 -27.37 9.36
CA ASP A 140 4.17 -26.05 9.01
C ASP A 140 3.07 -24.99 8.89
N TYR A 141 1.89 -25.41 8.45
CA TYR A 141 0.68 -24.58 8.40
C TYR A 141 -0.57 -25.41 8.76
N LYS A 142 -1.65 -24.70 9.12
CA LYS A 142 -2.98 -25.32 9.33
C LYS A 142 -4.06 -24.43 8.73
N VAL A 143 -5.04 -25.03 8.11
CA VAL A 143 -6.27 -24.36 7.73
C VAL A 143 -7.41 -24.95 8.56
N LYS A 144 -7.99 -24.13 9.42
CA LYS A 144 -9.14 -24.52 10.26
C LYS A 144 -10.21 -23.47 10.23
N SER A 145 -11.46 -23.89 10.25
CA SER A 145 -12.61 -22.97 10.30
C SER A 145 -12.96 -22.63 11.75
N TYR A 146 -13.17 -21.35 12.01
CA TYR A 146 -13.52 -20.82 13.32
C TYR A 146 -14.74 -19.90 13.22
N SER A 147 -15.60 -19.96 14.22
CA SER A 147 -16.66 -18.95 14.48
C SER A 147 -16.15 -17.84 15.39
N LYS A 148 -15.20 -18.16 16.28
CA LYS A 148 -14.55 -17.22 17.19
C LYS A 148 -13.09 -17.63 17.39
N MET A 149 -12.21 -16.66 17.42
CA MET A 149 -10.79 -16.90 17.67
C MET A 149 -10.18 -15.80 18.54
N SER A 150 -9.37 -16.18 19.54
CA SER A 150 -8.61 -15.27 20.40
C SER A 150 -7.14 -15.22 19.98
N PHE A 151 -6.54 -14.05 20.12
CA PHE A 151 -5.15 -13.75 19.75
C PHE A 151 -4.38 -13.18 20.94
N ASP A 152 -3.06 -13.43 20.95
CA ASP A 152 -2.15 -12.90 21.96
C ASP A 152 -1.60 -11.51 21.55
N LYS A 153 -1.50 -11.27 20.23
CA LYS A 153 -1.10 -9.97 19.65
C LYS A 153 -1.84 -9.71 18.31
N PRO A 154 -2.59 -8.62 18.17
CA PRO A 154 -3.08 -7.80 19.27
C PRO A 154 -3.94 -8.63 20.22
N LYS A 155 -3.90 -8.32 21.52
CA LYS A 155 -4.71 -9.06 22.51
C LYS A 155 -6.19 -8.80 22.27
N GLY A 156 -6.94 -9.84 21.98
CA GLY A 156 -8.37 -9.72 21.71
C GLY A 156 -8.97 -10.98 21.12
N SER A 157 -10.24 -10.91 20.76
CA SER A 157 -10.94 -11.98 20.06
C SER A 157 -11.75 -11.41 18.91
N VAL A 158 -11.80 -12.16 17.83
CA VAL A 158 -12.61 -11.85 16.63
C VAL A 158 -13.71 -12.90 16.51
N GLU A 159 -14.93 -12.44 16.35
CA GLU A 159 -16.10 -13.28 16.04
C GLU A 159 -16.42 -13.14 14.56
N PHE A 160 -16.67 -14.28 13.90
CA PHE A 160 -17.01 -14.33 12.49
C PHE A 160 -18.50 -14.63 12.34
N LYS A 161 -19.17 -13.98 11.41
CA LYS A 161 -20.59 -14.23 11.13
C LYS A 161 -20.87 -15.68 10.73
N ASN A 162 -19.90 -16.31 10.05
CA ASN A 162 -19.96 -17.72 9.61
C ASN A 162 -18.66 -18.42 9.96
N LEU A 163 -18.65 -19.76 9.91
CA LEU A 163 -17.42 -20.55 9.98
C LEU A 163 -16.45 -20.11 8.90
N THR A 164 -15.38 -19.42 9.31
CA THR A 164 -14.41 -18.82 8.40
C THR A 164 -13.12 -19.61 8.43
N PRO A 165 -12.61 -20.07 7.27
CA PRO A 165 -11.32 -20.75 7.20
C PRO A 165 -10.19 -19.76 7.50
N ILE A 166 -9.34 -20.11 8.47
CA ILE A 166 -8.20 -19.32 8.91
C ILE A 166 -6.92 -20.11 8.65
N LEU A 167 -5.97 -19.49 7.97
CA LEU A 167 -4.65 -20.01 7.77
C LEU A 167 -3.76 -19.67 8.98
N LEU A 168 -3.24 -20.68 9.63
CA LEU A 168 -2.27 -20.58 10.72
C LEU A 168 -0.90 -21.01 10.20
N LEU A 169 0.09 -20.14 10.32
CA LEU A 169 1.47 -20.42 9.91
C LEU A 169 2.37 -20.60 11.10
N ARG A 170 3.22 -21.63 11.08
CA ARG A 170 4.28 -21.84 12.08
C ARG A 170 5.44 -20.90 11.76
N LYS A 171 5.42 -19.71 12.39
CA LYS A 171 6.26 -18.56 12.08
C LYS A 171 7.74 -18.92 11.84
N SER A 172 8.41 -19.52 12.82
CA SER A 172 9.86 -19.80 12.75
C SER A 172 10.23 -20.75 11.61
N ARG A 173 9.42 -21.79 11.38
CA ARG A 173 9.66 -22.79 10.35
C ARG A 173 9.43 -22.21 8.95
N ILE A 174 8.30 -21.53 8.76
CA ILE A 174 7.94 -20.88 7.50
C ILE A 174 8.99 -19.83 7.11
N PHE A 175 9.45 -19.02 8.07
CA PHE A 175 10.43 -17.99 7.78
C PHE A 175 11.81 -18.60 7.41
N MET A 176 12.23 -19.66 8.08
CA MET A 176 13.45 -20.39 7.73
C MET A 176 13.39 -20.93 6.29
N LEU A 177 12.27 -21.56 5.92
CA LEU A 177 12.06 -22.11 4.56
C LEU A 177 11.97 -21.00 3.50
N TYR A 178 11.28 -19.92 3.81
CA TYR A 178 11.22 -18.72 2.95
C TYR A 178 12.62 -18.18 2.64
N LYS A 179 13.45 -18.01 3.66
CA LYS A 179 14.84 -17.57 3.47
C LYS A 179 15.68 -18.55 2.66
N LYS A 180 15.55 -19.85 2.96
CA LYS A 180 16.30 -20.90 2.24
C LYS A 180 15.92 -20.87 0.75
N GLN A 181 14.63 -20.87 0.45
CA GLN A 181 14.13 -20.88 -0.93
C GLN A 181 14.49 -19.60 -1.69
N GLY A 182 14.32 -18.43 -1.07
CA GLY A 182 14.70 -17.17 -1.69
C GLY A 182 16.17 -17.11 -2.08
N ARG A 183 17.07 -17.56 -1.19
CA ARG A 183 18.51 -17.66 -1.51
C ARG A 183 18.79 -18.62 -2.66
N SER A 184 18.13 -19.78 -2.69
CA SER A 184 18.30 -20.76 -3.77
C SER A 184 17.82 -20.24 -5.11
N ALA A 185 16.79 -19.40 -5.14
CA ALA A 185 16.24 -18.76 -6.34
C ALA A 185 16.99 -17.48 -6.74
N GLY A 186 17.94 -17.00 -5.95
CA GLY A 186 18.58 -15.70 -6.16
C GLY A 186 17.70 -14.49 -5.80
N ASP A 187 16.61 -14.72 -5.12
CA ASP A 187 15.66 -13.67 -4.70
C ASP A 187 16.15 -12.91 -3.46
N VAL A 188 15.83 -11.62 -3.41
CA VAL A 188 16.07 -10.80 -2.23
C VAL A 188 14.97 -11.05 -1.20
N THR A 189 15.30 -11.73 -0.11
CA THR A 189 14.38 -11.97 0.99
C THR A 189 14.50 -10.89 2.06
N ILE A 190 13.36 -10.41 2.55
CA ILE A 190 13.32 -9.38 3.60
C ILE A 190 13.57 -9.98 5.01
N PRO A 191 14.07 -9.18 5.97
CA PRO A 191 14.22 -9.58 7.36
C PRO A 191 12.89 -10.00 8.01
N GLU A 192 12.96 -10.90 8.99
CA GLU A 192 11.77 -11.41 9.70
C GLU A 192 10.92 -10.28 10.33
N ALA A 193 11.59 -9.32 10.98
CA ALA A 193 10.90 -8.20 11.61
C ALA A 193 10.11 -7.35 10.58
N SER A 194 10.72 -7.08 9.43
CA SER A 194 10.07 -6.34 8.34
C SER A 194 8.90 -7.11 7.74
N LEU A 195 9.08 -8.43 7.49
CA LEU A 195 8.00 -9.28 6.98
C LEU A 195 6.82 -9.31 7.95
N LEU A 196 7.08 -9.49 9.25
CA LEU A 196 6.03 -9.49 10.27
C LEU A 196 5.30 -8.15 10.31
N TYR A 197 6.04 -7.05 10.33
CA TYR A 197 5.44 -5.72 10.30
C TYR A 197 4.54 -5.52 9.06
N TYR A 198 4.97 -5.98 7.89
CA TYR A 198 4.17 -5.89 6.68
C TYR A 198 2.93 -6.78 6.71
N LEU A 199 3.05 -8.00 7.23
CA LEU A 199 1.93 -8.91 7.41
C LEU A 199 0.92 -8.35 8.42
N GLU A 200 1.38 -7.80 9.56
CA GLU A 200 0.53 -7.20 10.59
C GLU A 200 -0.29 -6.01 10.07
N ASN A 201 0.25 -5.29 9.10
CA ASN A 201 -0.43 -4.18 8.41
C ASN A 201 -1.15 -4.59 7.13
N SER A 202 -1.19 -5.89 6.79
CA SER A 202 -1.88 -6.38 5.60
C SER A 202 -3.36 -6.63 5.86
N LYS A 203 -4.17 -6.46 4.81
CA LYS A 203 -5.59 -6.79 4.87
C LYS A 203 -5.75 -8.30 5.08
N GLY A 204 -6.50 -8.69 6.10
CA GLY A 204 -6.75 -10.09 6.43
C GLY A 204 -5.83 -10.68 7.49
N TYR A 205 -4.83 -9.96 7.98
CA TYR A 205 -4.08 -10.37 9.17
C TYR A 205 -4.99 -10.25 10.41
N LEU A 206 -5.06 -11.33 11.17
CA LEU A 206 -5.93 -11.40 12.35
C LEU A 206 -5.16 -11.28 13.66
N GLY A 207 -3.94 -11.77 13.69
CA GLY A 207 -3.13 -11.72 14.90
C GLY A 207 -2.16 -12.90 15.06
N THR A 208 -1.42 -12.89 16.15
CA THR A 208 -0.50 -13.96 16.55
C THR A 208 -1.08 -14.76 17.71
N LYS A 209 -0.98 -16.08 17.64
CA LYS A 209 -1.40 -17.01 18.70
C LYS A 209 -0.27 -17.93 19.08
N ARG A 210 0.11 -17.96 20.38
CA ARG A 210 1.24 -18.76 20.88
C ARG A 210 0.91 -20.24 21.12
N SER A 211 -0.34 -20.55 21.47
CA SER A 211 -0.76 -21.88 21.92
C SER A 211 -1.22 -22.81 20.79
N VAL A 212 -0.68 -22.66 19.58
CA VAL A 212 -1.04 -23.53 18.45
C VAL A 212 -0.09 -24.72 18.43
N ARG A 213 -0.62 -25.93 18.64
CA ARG A 213 0.16 -27.18 18.54
C ARG A 213 0.26 -27.57 17.06
N PHE A 214 1.47 -27.78 16.58
CA PHE A 214 1.77 -28.33 15.27
C PHE A 214 2.35 -29.75 15.46
N LYS A 215 2.11 -30.64 14.50
CA LYS A 215 2.74 -31.96 14.48
C LYS A 215 4.24 -31.82 14.26
N GLN A 216 5.00 -32.78 14.76
CA GLN A 216 6.43 -32.88 14.47
C GLN A 216 6.61 -33.63 13.14
N ILE A 217 7.57 -33.19 12.33
CA ILE A 217 7.98 -33.91 11.13
C ILE A 217 9.14 -34.80 11.58
N SER A 218 8.90 -36.11 11.64
CA SER A 218 9.96 -37.09 11.83
C SER A 218 10.62 -37.41 10.49
N ALA A 219 11.86 -37.98 10.55
CA ALA A 219 12.61 -38.38 9.36
C ALA A 219 11.84 -39.40 8.46
N ASN A 220 10.81 -40.04 9.01
CA ASN A 220 10.00 -41.08 8.35
C ASN A 220 8.61 -40.58 7.91
N GLY A 221 8.38 -39.26 7.82
CA GLY A 221 7.10 -38.69 7.44
C GLY A 221 6.30 -38.10 8.62
N LEU A 222 5.08 -37.63 8.33
CA LEU A 222 4.16 -37.11 9.33
C LEU A 222 3.65 -38.22 10.26
N ASN A 223 3.92 -38.14 11.54
CA ASN A 223 3.26 -38.86 12.62
C ASN A 223 2.13 -38.02 13.22
#